data_86297aead6128f50a7f0276c4a7f1e73
#
_entry.id   86297aead6128f50a7f0276c4a7f1e73
#
_cell.length_a   1.000
_cell.length_b   1.000
_cell.length_c   1.000
_cell.angle_alpha   90.00
_cell.angle_beta   90.00
_cell.angle_gamma   90.00
#
_symmetry.space_group_name_H-M   'P 1'
#
loop_
_entity.id
_entity.type
_entity.pdbx_description
1 polymer ?
#
loop_
_entity_poly.entity_id
_entity_poly.type
_entity_poly.pdbx_seq_one_letter_code
_entity_poly.pdbx_strand_id
1 'polypeptide(L)' 'MNKENKIKLWKTVQEAGDFLSGQLPNHPNHPKGRNPYAHVALCVKEHFNSSYKDIPDEKYNEVLEYIEFLKR' A
#
# COMPACT_ATOMS: atom_id res chain seq x y z
N MET A 1 12.83 3.37 -6.17
CA MET A 1 13.06 1.91 -5.99
C MET A 1 13.60 1.29 -7.27
N ASN A 2 14.55 0.37 -7.16
CA ASN A 2 14.99 -0.39 -8.33
C ASN A 2 13.89 -1.37 -8.75
N LYS A 3 14.08 -2.02 -9.91
CA LYS A 3 13.07 -2.91 -10.47
C LYS A 3 12.69 -4.04 -9.52
N GLU A 4 13.69 -4.66 -8.90
CA GLU A 4 13.47 -5.77 -7.99
C GLU A 4 12.67 -5.33 -6.76
N ASN A 5 13.03 -4.21 -6.16
CA ASN A 5 12.32 -3.69 -5.00
C ASN A 5 10.90 -3.24 -5.36
N LYS A 6 10.70 -2.69 -6.55
CA LYS A 6 9.35 -2.34 -7.00
C LYS A 6 8.43 -3.57 -7.05
N ILE A 7 8.96 -4.68 -7.57
CA ILE A 7 8.19 -5.93 -7.64
C ILE A 7 7.86 -6.44 -6.24
N LYS A 8 8.84 -6.42 -5.33
CA LYS A 8 8.64 -6.86 -3.96
C LYS A 8 7.63 -6.00 -3.22
N LEU A 9 7.73 -4.69 -3.39
CA LEU A 9 6.79 -3.76 -2.76
C LEU A 9 5.38 -3.94 -3.31
N TRP A 10 5.26 -4.16 -4.62
CA TRP A 10 3.94 -4.40 -5.21
C TRP A 10 3.28 -5.64 -4.62
N LYS A 11 4.05 -6.73 -4.43
CA LYS A 11 3.53 -7.91 -3.76
C LYS A 11 3.10 -7.61 -2.33
N THR A 12 3.89 -6.81 -1.61
CA THR A 12 3.54 -6.40 -0.24
C THR A 12 2.26 -5.59 -0.22
N VAL A 13 2.10 -4.67 -1.18
CA VAL A 13 0.87 -3.89 -1.33
C VAL A 13 -0.32 -4.81 -1.60
N GLN A 14 -0.14 -5.80 -2.48
CA GLN A 14 -1.20 -6.75 -2.78
C GLN A 14 -1.60 -7.58 -1.56
N GLU A 15 -0.62 -8.05 -0.79
CA GLU A 15 -0.87 -8.81 0.43
C GLU A 15 -1.60 -7.96 1.46
N ALA A 16 -1.18 -6.72 1.63
CA ALA A 16 -1.85 -5.80 2.54
C ALA A 16 -3.29 -5.52 2.06
N GLY A 17 -3.47 -5.34 0.76
CA GLY A 17 -4.79 -5.15 0.18
C GLY A 17 -5.69 -6.34 0.42
N ASP A 18 -5.17 -7.55 0.25
CA ASP A 18 -5.92 -8.77 0.52
C ASP A 18 -6.32 -8.86 1.99
N PHE A 19 -5.40 -8.51 2.88
CA PHE A 19 -5.67 -8.53 4.32
C PHE A 19 -6.77 -7.53 4.68
N LEU A 20 -6.74 -6.34 4.07
CA LEU A 20 -7.72 -5.29 4.34
C LEU A 20 -9.03 -5.49 3.57
N SER A 21 -9.05 -6.40 2.62
CA SER A 21 -10.28 -6.71 1.87
C SER A 21 -11.33 -7.23 2.85
N GLY A 22 -12.50 -6.61 2.85
CA GLY A 22 -13.57 -6.94 3.77
C GLY A 22 -13.46 -6.28 5.14
N GLN A 23 -12.34 -5.63 5.44
CA GLN A 23 -12.16 -4.90 6.71
C GLN A 23 -12.40 -3.41 6.56
N LEU A 24 -12.30 -2.89 5.33
CA LEU A 24 -12.61 -1.49 5.07
C LEU A 24 -14.13 -1.33 4.99
N PRO A 25 -14.67 -0.28 5.65
CA PRO A 25 -16.12 -0.06 5.61
C PRO A 25 -16.57 0.30 4.19
N ASN A 26 -17.77 -0.16 3.83
CA ASN A 26 -18.39 0.24 2.58
C ASN A 26 -18.78 1.70 2.66
N HIS A 27 -18.46 2.43 1.61
CA HIS A 27 -18.86 3.83 1.51
C HIS A 27 -20.15 3.93 0.69
N PRO A 28 -21.11 4.79 1.09
CA PRO A 28 -22.37 4.92 0.33
C PRO A 28 -22.18 5.22 -1.15
N ASN A 29 -21.12 5.96 -1.49
CA ASN A 29 -20.81 6.29 -2.88
C ASN A 29 -19.96 5.23 -3.57
N HIS A 30 -19.61 4.17 -2.86
CA HIS A 30 -18.83 3.06 -3.39
C HIS A 30 -19.47 1.75 -2.95
N PRO A 31 -20.61 1.38 -3.56
CA PRO A 31 -21.35 0.21 -3.12
C PRO A 31 -20.59 -1.10 -3.18
N LYS A 32 -19.51 -1.14 -3.97
CA LYS A 32 -18.63 -2.30 -4.04
C LYS A 32 -17.51 -2.25 -3.01
N GLY A 33 -17.49 -1.21 -2.16
CA GLY A 33 -16.44 -1.00 -1.19
C GLY A 33 -15.23 -0.28 -1.77
N ARG A 34 -14.27 0.03 -0.92
CA ARG A 34 -13.02 0.65 -1.36
C ARG A 34 -12.15 -0.40 -2.02
N ASN A 35 -11.39 0.03 -3.03
CA ASN A 35 -10.33 -0.80 -3.57
C ASN A 35 -9.17 -0.83 -2.54
N PRO A 36 -8.94 -1.96 -1.84
CA PRO A 36 -7.94 -2.00 -0.78
C PRO A 36 -6.51 -1.81 -1.29
N TYR A 37 -6.24 -2.21 -2.52
CA TYR A 37 -4.91 -2.05 -3.12
C TYR A 37 -4.61 -0.58 -3.37
N ALA A 38 -5.57 0.13 -3.94
CA ALA A 38 -5.43 1.57 -4.16
C ALA A 38 -5.31 2.31 -2.83
N HIS A 39 -6.03 1.87 -1.81
CA HIS A 39 -5.96 2.47 -0.49
C HIS A 39 -4.54 2.37 0.09
N VAL A 40 -3.94 1.17 0.05
CA VAL A 40 -2.57 0.98 0.56
C VAL A 40 -1.57 1.83 -0.23
N ALA A 41 -1.67 1.80 -1.56
CA ALA A 41 -0.76 2.57 -2.41
C ALA A 41 -0.88 4.07 -2.15
N LEU A 42 -2.10 4.57 -1.97
CA LEU A 42 -2.33 5.97 -1.67
C LEU A 42 -1.77 6.37 -0.31
N CYS A 43 -1.94 5.52 0.71
CA CYS A 43 -1.38 5.76 2.03
C CYS A 43 0.14 5.87 1.98
N VAL A 44 0.79 4.98 1.25
CA VAL A 44 2.25 5.04 1.06
C VAL A 44 2.65 6.35 0.38
N LYS A 45 1.94 6.71 -0.68
CA LYS A 45 2.23 7.95 -1.41
C LYS A 45 2.10 9.17 -0.50
N GLU A 46 1.07 9.23 0.31
CA GLU A 46 0.85 10.38 1.20
C GLU A 46 1.88 10.41 2.33
N HIS A 47 2.23 9.26 2.88
CA HIS A 47 3.18 9.20 3.99
C HIS A 47 4.59 9.58 3.57
N PHE A 48 5.03 9.12 2.40
CA PHE A 48 6.39 9.36 1.91
C PHE A 48 6.47 10.50 0.90
N ASN A 49 5.35 11.13 0.54
CA ASN A 49 5.26 12.18 -0.47
C ASN A 49 5.72 11.75 -1.85
N SER A 50 5.72 10.46 -2.12
CA SER A 50 6.13 9.88 -3.40
C SER A 50 5.50 8.53 -3.58
N SER A 51 5.18 8.18 -4.83
CA SER A 51 4.77 6.82 -5.15
C SER A 51 5.86 5.84 -4.70
N TYR A 52 5.46 4.63 -4.32
CA TYR A 52 6.45 3.62 -3.90
C TYR A 52 7.52 3.37 -4.97
N LYS A 53 7.18 3.59 -6.24
CA LYS A 53 8.14 3.44 -7.34
C LYS A 53 9.26 4.49 -7.31
N ASP A 54 8.96 5.66 -6.77
CA ASP A 54 9.87 6.80 -6.76
C ASP A 54 10.61 6.96 -5.43
N ILE A 55 10.25 6.17 -4.43
CA ILE A 55 10.92 6.21 -3.14
C ILE A 55 12.32 5.60 -3.27
N PRO A 56 13.36 6.22 -2.68
CA PRO A 56 14.72 5.65 -2.73
C PRO A 56 14.80 4.25 -2.13
N ASP A 57 15.68 3.40 -2.69
CA ASP A 57 15.89 2.05 -2.18
C ASP A 57 16.30 2.02 -0.71
N GLU A 58 16.97 3.06 -0.24
CA GLU A 58 17.38 3.20 1.15
C GLU A 58 16.21 3.12 2.11
N LYS A 59 15.02 3.49 1.65
CA LYS A 59 13.80 3.51 2.46
C LYS A 59 12.95 2.26 2.28
N TYR A 60 13.44 1.26 1.57
CA TYR A 60 12.69 0.03 1.32
C TYR A 60 12.12 -0.58 2.60
N ASN A 61 12.97 -0.73 3.63
CA ASN A 61 12.53 -1.30 4.89
C ASN A 61 11.50 -0.43 5.60
N GLU A 62 11.64 0.89 5.51
CA GLU A 62 10.67 1.82 6.10
C GLU A 62 9.30 1.67 5.44
N VAL A 63 9.28 1.50 4.12
CA VAL A 63 8.04 1.30 3.39
C VAL A 63 7.39 -0.02 3.81
N LEU A 64 8.17 -1.10 3.93
CA LEU A 64 7.65 -2.38 4.40
C LEU A 64 7.04 -2.26 5.78
N GLU A 65 7.73 -1.60 6.71
CA GLU A 65 7.24 -1.40 8.07
C GLU A 65 5.94 -0.59 8.07
N TYR A 66 5.87 0.43 7.25
CA TYR A 66 4.67 1.25 7.15
C TYR A 66 3.47 0.44 6.64
N ILE A 67 3.69 -0.38 5.60
CA ILE A 67 2.63 -1.22 5.06
C ILE A 67 2.16 -2.22 6.11
N GLU A 68 3.07 -2.80 6.87
CA GLU A 68 2.71 -3.70 7.99
C GLU A 68 1.89 -2.95 9.04
N PHE A 69 2.23 -1.71 9.32
CA PHE A 69 1.46 -0.86 10.22
C PHE A 69 0.03 -0.68 9.72
N LEU A 70 -0.16 -0.51 8.42
CA LEU A 70 -1.49 -0.32 7.84
C LEU A 70 -2.40 -1.55 8.00
N LYS A 71 -1.83 -2.72 8.19
CA LYS A 71 -2.59 -3.95 8.40
C LYS A 71 -3.16 -4.08 9.83
N ARG A 72 -2.73 -3.25 10.74
CA ARG A 72 -3.10 -3.37 12.15
C ARG A 72 -4.38 -2.63 12.52
#